data_7b4772388e0d5e72ca53933569f5d4d0
#
_entry.id   7b4772388e0d5e72ca53933569f5d4d0
#
_cell.length_a   1.000
_cell.length_b   1.000
_cell.length_c   1.000
_cell.angle_alpha   90.00
_cell.angle_beta   90.00
_cell.angle_gamma   90.00
#
_symmetry.space_group_name_H-M   'P 1'
#
loop_
_entity.id
_entity.type
_entity.pdbx_description
1 polymer ?
#
loop_
_entity_poly.entity_id
_entity_poly.type
_entity_poly.pdbx_seq_one_letter_code
_entity_poly.pdbx_strand_id
1 'polypeptide(L)'
;MQSKLLKGELDLLALHQAQPTRYPFLLESVAKSSQNHYSLLFAFPQQTLSLNHLTEPSFVQQFDQYWQQAGVDDRAQRHLPFRGGWFVYLGYELAGQLEPSLQLPSSSKALPIAVAVRIPAAIIVDHQAKTTTFIAEADFADYLPIMWADSQALPHLSLNSQALRLNLQEDSPELFLNGVQQIREYIAAGDVFQVNLSRAWQGELQSTHSAVDLYQRLRQANPAPFACLAQFPAFSIISSSPERLVRVEQNVIETRPIAGTRPRGQDAANDQALLQELISHPKERAEHIMLIDLERNDLGRVCEYGSVKADELMLIESYQPVHHTVSNERGPLKAGLTPGP
;
A
#
# COMPACT_ATOMS: atom_id res chain seq x y z
N MET A 1 -24.78 4.99 5.18
CA MET A 1 -23.77 4.09 5.75
C MET A 1 -24.37 3.29 6.90
N GLN A 2 -24.20 1.98 6.93
CA GLN A 2 -24.62 1.10 8.02
C GLN A 2 -23.43 0.29 8.53
N SER A 3 -23.41 -0.04 9.82
CA SER A 3 -22.33 -0.82 10.40
C SER A 3 -22.82 -1.75 11.51
N LYS A 4 -22.04 -2.82 11.76
CA LYS A 4 -22.24 -3.74 12.87
C LYS A 4 -20.90 -4.03 13.52
N LEU A 5 -20.84 -3.98 14.85
CA LEU A 5 -19.63 -4.18 15.64
C LEU A 5 -19.62 -5.58 16.25
N LEU A 6 -18.46 -6.22 16.20
CA LEU A 6 -18.13 -7.46 16.91
C LEU A 6 -16.97 -7.17 17.88
N LYS A 7 -17.08 -7.65 19.13
CA LYS A 7 -15.95 -7.67 20.05
C LYS A 7 -14.99 -8.79 19.67
N GLY A 8 -13.74 -8.47 19.52
CA GLY A 8 -12.67 -9.40 19.10
C GLY A 8 -12.17 -9.14 17.70
N GLU A 9 -11.04 -9.73 17.39
CA GLU A 9 -10.37 -9.64 16.10
C GLU A 9 -10.70 -10.88 15.28
N LEU A 10 -11.18 -10.72 14.03
CA LEU A 10 -11.39 -11.82 13.08
C LEU A 10 -10.11 -12.09 12.28
N ASP A 11 -9.90 -13.34 11.92
CA ASP A 11 -8.88 -13.71 10.92
C ASP A 11 -9.41 -13.38 9.52
N LEU A 12 -9.01 -12.21 9.02
CA LEU A 12 -9.43 -11.73 7.71
C LEU A 12 -8.86 -12.58 6.55
N LEU A 13 -7.69 -13.19 6.75
CA LEU A 13 -7.11 -14.07 5.74
C LEU A 13 -7.90 -15.37 5.59
N ALA A 14 -8.45 -15.90 6.68
CA ALA A 14 -9.33 -17.05 6.63
C ALA A 14 -10.65 -16.75 5.89
N LEU A 15 -11.22 -15.56 6.07
CA LEU A 15 -12.38 -15.11 5.29
C LEU A 15 -12.06 -14.97 3.81
N HIS A 16 -10.92 -14.34 3.46
CA HIS A 16 -10.45 -14.24 2.09
C HIS A 16 -10.28 -15.63 1.48
N GLN A 17 -9.61 -16.57 2.17
CA GLN A 17 -9.39 -17.92 1.67
C GLN A 17 -10.72 -18.67 1.42
N ALA A 18 -11.69 -18.51 2.32
CA ALA A 18 -12.99 -19.19 2.20
C ALA A 18 -13.84 -18.66 1.05
N GLN A 19 -13.79 -17.35 0.77
CA GLN A 19 -14.63 -16.66 -0.21
C GLN A 19 -13.85 -15.60 -1.01
N PRO A 20 -12.82 -15.99 -1.80
CA PRO A 20 -11.91 -15.04 -2.43
C PRO A 20 -12.58 -14.10 -3.44
N THR A 21 -13.66 -14.52 -4.08
CA THR A 21 -14.42 -13.66 -5.01
C THR A 21 -15.27 -12.63 -4.29
N ARG A 22 -15.72 -12.92 -3.07
CA ARG A 22 -16.49 -11.99 -2.24
C ARG A 22 -15.57 -11.02 -1.49
N TYR A 23 -14.41 -11.49 -1.07
CA TYR A 23 -13.42 -10.76 -0.27
C TYR A 23 -12.04 -10.74 -0.96
N PRO A 24 -11.89 -10.13 -2.15
CA PRO A 24 -10.69 -10.30 -2.96
C PRO A 24 -9.46 -9.52 -2.46
N PHE A 25 -9.65 -8.47 -1.66
CA PHE A 25 -8.57 -7.54 -1.33
C PHE A 25 -8.42 -7.41 0.18
N LEU A 26 -7.24 -7.79 0.68
CA LEU A 26 -6.85 -7.72 2.08
C LEU A 26 -5.68 -6.74 2.23
N LEU A 27 -5.86 -5.72 3.07
CA LEU A 27 -4.80 -4.83 3.52
C LEU A 27 -4.59 -5.04 5.02
N GLU A 28 -3.37 -5.33 5.46
CA GLU A 28 -3.08 -5.62 6.86
C GLU A 28 -1.96 -4.76 7.43
N SER A 29 -2.16 -4.26 8.65
CA SER A 29 -1.08 -3.76 9.49
C SER A 29 -0.49 -4.93 10.28
N VAL A 30 0.41 -5.70 9.67
CA VAL A 30 1.08 -6.85 10.32
C VAL A 30 2.07 -6.36 11.38
N ALA A 31 2.87 -5.35 11.05
CA ALA A 31 3.69 -4.61 12.01
C ALA A 31 2.84 -3.49 12.63
N LYS A 32 2.25 -3.77 13.80
CA LYS A 32 1.32 -2.87 14.48
C LYS A 32 2.05 -1.73 15.19
N SER A 33 1.49 -0.53 15.09
CA SER A 33 1.93 0.65 15.83
C SER A 33 0.72 1.50 16.25
N SER A 34 0.94 2.59 16.95
CA SER A 34 -0.14 3.52 17.28
C SER A 34 -0.80 4.15 16.04
N GLN A 35 -0.06 4.28 14.95
CA GLN A 35 -0.55 4.84 13.69
C GLN A 35 -1.05 3.77 12.72
N ASN A 36 -0.52 2.54 12.81
CA ASN A 36 -0.81 1.43 11.91
C ASN A 36 -1.45 0.28 12.71
N HIS A 37 -2.75 0.35 12.89
CA HIS A 37 -3.49 -0.59 13.74
C HIS A 37 -4.76 -1.15 13.10
N TYR A 38 -5.02 -0.82 11.84
CA TYR A 38 -6.17 -1.35 11.11
C TYR A 38 -5.75 -2.44 10.13
N SER A 39 -6.62 -3.45 10.00
CA SER A 39 -6.63 -4.36 8.85
C SER A 39 -7.99 -4.31 8.18
N LEU A 40 -8.01 -4.30 6.85
CA LEU A 40 -9.21 -4.13 6.04
C LEU A 40 -9.37 -5.28 5.06
N LEU A 41 -10.54 -5.88 5.04
CA LEU A 41 -10.94 -6.85 4.02
C LEU A 41 -12.08 -6.25 3.21
N PHE A 42 -11.79 -5.90 1.97
CA PHE A 42 -12.75 -5.31 1.05
C PHE A 42 -13.69 -6.37 0.51
N ALA A 43 -14.98 -6.04 0.47
CA ALA A 43 -16.04 -6.99 0.22
C ALA A 43 -16.95 -6.56 -0.94
N PHE A 44 -17.49 -7.56 -1.65
CA PHE A 44 -18.48 -7.42 -2.71
C PHE A 44 -18.02 -6.46 -3.83
N PRO A 45 -16.92 -6.76 -4.53
CA PRO A 45 -16.46 -5.94 -5.64
C PRO A 45 -17.57 -5.80 -6.69
N GLN A 46 -17.73 -4.57 -7.19
CA GLN A 46 -18.70 -4.20 -8.20
C GLN A 46 -18.01 -3.92 -9.53
N GLN A 47 -18.24 -2.75 -10.09
CA GLN A 47 -17.63 -2.29 -11.33
C GLN A 47 -16.13 -2.23 -11.26
N THR A 48 -15.47 -2.61 -12.36
CA THR A 48 -14.02 -2.53 -12.53
C THR A 48 -13.69 -1.63 -13.72
N LEU A 49 -12.79 -0.69 -13.53
CA LEU A 49 -12.13 0.08 -14.57
C LEU A 49 -10.69 -0.43 -14.69
N SER A 50 -10.23 -0.72 -15.89
CA SER A 50 -8.86 -1.18 -16.16
C SER A 50 -8.23 -0.39 -17.29
N LEU A 51 -6.92 -0.17 -17.21
CA LEU A 51 -6.09 0.34 -18.29
C LEU A 51 -5.05 -0.72 -18.63
N ASN A 52 -5.04 -1.20 -19.87
CA ASN A 52 -4.09 -2.22 -20.33
C ASN A 52 -3.04 -1.63 -21.26
N HIS A 53 -3.38 -0.57 -22.01
CA HIS A 53 -2.50 0.09 -22.93
C HIS A 53 -2.54 1.62 -22.76
N LEU A 54 -1.38 2.28 -22.85
CA LEU A 54 -1.29 3.76 -22.70
C LEU A 54 -2.07 4.53 -23.78
N THR A 55 -2.39 3.88 -24.90
CA THR A 55 -3.19 4.46 -25.99
C THR A 55 -4.70 4.46 -25.74
N GLU A 56 -5.17 3.79 -24.69
CA GLU A 56 -6.56 3.82 -24.27
C GLU A 56 -6.94 5.22 -23.71
N PRO A 57 -8.22 5.54 -23.62
CA PRO A 57 -8.67 6.79 -22.98
C PRO A 57 -8.12 6.94 -21.56
N SER A 58 -7.89 8.19 -21.16
CA SER A 58 -7.29 8.50 -19.85
C SER A 58 -7.98 7.77 -18.70
N PHE A 59 -7.22 6.93 -18.01
CA PHE A 59 -7.71 6.19 -16.84
C PHE A 59 -8.17 7.14 -15.74
N VAL A 60 -7.38 8.18 -15.47
CA VAL A 60 -7.63 9.12 -14.38
C VAL A 60 -8.93 9.89 -14.61
N GLN A 61 -9.17 10.35 -15.87
CA GLN A 61 -10.41 11.06 -16.22
C GLN A 61 -11.64 10.13 -16.12
N GLN A 62 -11.52 8.88 -16.56
CA GLN A 62 -12.61 7.91 -16.42
C GLN A 62 -12.87 7.57 -14.94
N PHE A 63 -11.79 7.41 -14.16
CA PHE A 63 -11.90 7.14 -12.73
C PHE A 63 -12.60 8.28 -11.99
N ASP A 64 -12.28 9.53 -12.33
CA ASP A 64 -12.94 10.71 -11.79
C ASP A 64 -14.46 10.71 -12.04
N GLN A 65 -14.87 10.39 -13.26
CA GLN A 65 -16.29 10.28 -13.61
C GLN A 65 -17.01 9.23 -12.76
N TYR A 66 -16.41 8.05 -12.62
CA TYR A 66 -16.97 6.97 -11.79
C TYR A 66 -17.00 7.33 -10.31
N TRP A 67 -15.94 7.98 -9.81
CA TRP A 67 -15.87 8.44 -8.43
C TRP A 67 -16.97 9.47 -8.11
N GLN A 68 -17.20 10.44 -8.99
CA GLN A 68 -18.26 11.43 -8.85
C GLN A 68 -19.66 10.79 -8.88
N GLN A 69 -19.88 9.82 -9.77
CA GLN A 69 -21.15 9.09 -9.87
C GLN A 69 -21.43 8.22 -8.65
N ALA A 70 -20.42 7.68 -8.01
CA ALA A 70 -20.58 6.81 -6.86
C ALA A 70 -21.17 7.51 -5.64
N GLY A 71 -20.97 8.83 -5.51
CA GLY A 71 -21.62 9.68 -4.49
C GLY A 71 -21.49 9.18 -3.06
N VAL A 72 -20.34 8.66 -2.65
CA VAL A 72 -20.15 8.08 -1.31
C VAL A 72 -20.38 9.15 -0.24
N ASP A 73 -21.36 8.90 0.66
CA ASP A 73 -21.58 9.78 1.82
C ASP A 73 -20.48 9.59 2.86
N ASP A 74 -19.58 10.56 2.92
CA ASP A 74 -18.43 10.56 3.83
C ASP A 74 -18.73 11.10 5.23
N ARG A 75 -19.97 11.57 5.51
CA ARG A 75 -20.32 12.24 6.76
C ARG A 75 -20.50 11.29 7.93
N ALA A 76 -21.01 10.08 7.65
CA ALA A 76 -21.21 9.06 8.68
C ALA A 76 -19.93 8.26 8.93
N GLN A 77 -19.70 7.81 10.17
CA GLN A 77 -18.61 6.89 10.55
C GLN A 77 -17.19 7.42 10.21
N ARG A 78 -16.95 8.73 10.33
CA ARG A 78 -15.67 9.38 9.97
C ARG A 78 -14.44 8.83 10.70
N HIS A 79 -14.62 8.12 11.81
CA HIS A 79 -13.53 7.50 12.56
C HIS A 79 -13.02 6.20 11.92
N LEU A 80 -13.75 5.61 10.95
CA LEU A 80 -13.34 4.39 10.28
C LEU A 80 -12.43 4.71 9.08
N PRO A 81 -11.39 3.89 8.83
CA PRO A 81 -10.42 4.11 7.77
C PRO A 81 -11.00 3.88 6.36
N PHE A 82 -12.12 3.18 6.25
CA PHE A 82 -12.82 2.93 4.98
C PHE A 82 -14.35 2.97 5.21
N ARG A 83 -15.07 3.56 4.26
CA ARG A 83 -16.51 3.78 4.34
C ARG A 83 -17.24 3.55 3.01
N GLY A 84 -16.66 2.74 2.14
CA GLY A 84 -17.03 2.61 0.74
C GLY A 84 -16.07 3.40 -0.13
N GLY A 85 -16.02 3.06 -1.41
CA GLY A 85 -15.11 3.69 -2.35
C GLY A 85 -14.50 2.71 -3.33
N TRP A 86 -13.20 2.77 -3.53
CA TRP A 86 -12.51 2.03 -4.57
C TRP A 86 -11.23 1.39 -4.02
N PHE A 87 -10.97 0.15 -4.44
CA PHE A 87 -9.63 -0.43 -4.36
C PHE A 87 -8.88 -0.11 -5.66
N VAL A 88 -7.68 0.47 -5.56
CA VAL A 88 -6.94 0.97 -6.72
C VAL A 88 -5.56 0.33 -6.78
N TYR A 89 -5.19 -0.15 -7.96
CA TYR A 89 -3.84 -0.54 -8.33
C TYR A 89 -3.35 0.38 -9.44
N LEU A 90 -2.20 1.00 -9.24
CA LEU A 90 -1.54 1.88 -10.21
C LEU A 90 -0.12 1.33 -10.46
N GLY A 91 0.12 0.85 -11.68
CA GLY A 91 1.46 0.49 -12.12
C GLY A 91 2.28 1.72 -12.47
N TYR A 92 3.60 1.59 -12.42
CA TYR A 92 4.51 2.70 -12.71
C TYR A 92 4.32 3.27 -14.13
N GLU A 93 3.90 2.43 -15.07
CA GLU A 93 3.64 2.78 -16.47
C GLU A 93 2.51 3.82 -16.63
N LEU A 94 1.64 3.99 -15.64
CA LEU A 94 0.59 5.02 -15.67
C LEU A 94 1.17 6.44 -15.82
N ALA A 95 2.40 6.65 -15.36
CA ALA A 95 3.12 7.91 -15.56
C ALA A 95 3.16 8.33 -17.04
N GLY A 96 3.14 7.37 -18.00
CA GLY A 96 3.08 7.68 -19.44
C GLY A 96 1.76 8.33 -19.91
N GLN A 97 0.65 8.17 -19.16
CA GLN A 97 -0.58 8.94 -19.42
C GLN A 97 -0.60 10.31 -18.72
N LEU A 98 0.07 10.42 -17.56
CA LEU A 98 0.13 11.66 -16.78
C LEU A 98 1.14 12.64 -17.33
N GLU A 99 2.27 12.12 -17.83
CA GLU A 99 3.39 12.89 -18.39
C GLU A 99 3.71 12.38 -19.80
N PRO A 100 2.98 12.83 -20.84
CA PRO A 100 3.11 12.30 -22.22
C PRO A 100 4.49 12.50 -22.85
N SER A 101 5.34 13.35 -22.27
CA SER A 101 6.73 13.53 -22.69
C SER A 101 7.63 12.34 -22.34
N LEU A 102 7.21 11.48 -21.41
CA LEU A 102 7.98 10.32 -20.99
C LEU A 102 7.86 9.17 -21.99
N GLN A 103 8.99 8.64 -22.41
CA GLN A 103 9.09 7.43 -23.23
C GLN A 103 9.41 6.25 -22.32
N LEU A 104 8.41 5.74 -21.63
CA LEU A 104 8.59 4.60 -20.72
C LEU A 104 8.69 3.29 -21.51
N PRO A 105 9.57 2.37 -21.09
CA PRO A 105 9.59 1.01 -21.63
C PRO A 105 8.22 0.35 -21.45
N SER A 106 7.77 -0.37 -22.46
CA SER A 106 6.57 -1.21 -22.32
C SER A 106 6.84 -2.35 -21.35
N SER A 107 5.91 -2.59 -20.42
CA SER A 107 5.98 -3.77 -19.57
C SER A 107 5.88 -5.04 -20.40
N SER A 108 6.78 -5.97 -20.18
CA SER A 108 6.72 -7.32 -20.78
C SER A 108 5.71 -8.24 -20.06
N LYS A 109 5.12 -7.78 -18.97
CA LYS A 109 4.20 -8.55 -18.13
C LYS A 109 2.75 -8.29 -18.57
N ALA A 110 1.95 -9.35 -18.62
CA ALA A 110 0.52 -9.28 -18.89
C ALA A 110 -0.27 -8.76 -17.67
N LEU A 111 0.21 -7.67 -17.07
CA LEU A 111 -0.48 -6.97 -15.98
C LEU A 111 -1.13 -5.70 -16.52
N PRO A 112 -2.30 -5.32 -16.02
CA PRO A 112 -2.88 -4.02 -16.35
C PRO A 112 -1.98 -2.90 -15.83
N ILE A 113 -1.95 -1.78 -16.54
CA ILE A 113 -1.25 -0.56 -16.12
C ILE A 113 -1.93 0.06 -14.91
N ALA A 114 -3.27 0.02 -14.87
CA ALA A 114 -4.03 0.47 -13.72
C ALA A 114 -5.36 -0.29 -13.61
N VAL A 115 -5.83 -0.47 -12.38
CA VAL A 115 -7.15 -1.05 -12.09
C VAL A 115 -7.80 -0.29 -10.95
N ALA A 116 -9.08 0.05 -11.07
CA ALA A 116 -9.91 0.55 -9.98
C ALA A 116 -11.16 -0.35 -9.87
N VAL A 117 -11.40 -0.86 -8.67
CA VAL A 117 -12.55 -1.75 -8.37
C VAL A 117 -13.44 -1.07 -7.35
N ARG A 118 -14.72 -0.89 -7.68
CA ARG A 118 -15.72 -0.31 -6.79
C ARG A 118 -16.01 -1.26 -5.63
N ILE A 119 -15.89 -0.76 -4.40
CA ILE A 119 -16.05 -1.53 -3.17
C ILE A 119 -17.09 -0.82 -2.27
N PRO A 120 -18.29 -1.37 -2.12
CA PRO A 120 -19.35 -0.78 -1.29
C PRO A 120 -19.32 -1.20 0.17
N ALA A 121 -18.56 -2.25 0.52
CA ALA A 121 -18.55 -2.83 1.86
C ALA A 121 -17.17 -3.34 2.27
N ALA A 122 -16.92 -3.41 3.58
CA ALA A 122 -15.67 -3.94 4.11
C ALA A 122 -15.84 -4.51 5.53
N ILE A 123 -14.88 -5.33 5.93
CA ILE A 123 -14.67 -5.78 7.31
C ILE A 123 -13.37 -5.13 7.78
N ILE A 124 -13.44 -4.42 8.91
CA ILE A 124 -12.34 -3.62 9.46
C ILE A 124 -12.01 -4.16 10.84
N VAL A 125 -10.78 -4.61 11.05
CA VAL A 125 -10.25 -4.99 12.35
C VAL A 125 -9.44 -3.83 12.90
N ASP A 126 -9.83 -3.36 14.09
CA ASP A 126 -9.05 -2.42 14.90
C ASP A 126 -8.25 -3.22 15.93
N HIS A 127 -6.95 -3.32 15.73
CA HIS A 127 -6.05 -4.08 16.60
C HIS A 127 -5.78 -3.39 17.94
N GLN A 128 -6.00 -2.08 18.04
CA GLN A 128 -5.89 -1.33 19.29
C GLN A 128 -7.14 -1.54 20.16
N ALA A 129 -8.31 -1.32 19.56
CA ALA A 129 -9.59 -1.50 20.25
C ALA A 129 -9.98 -2.98 20.41
N LYS A 130 -9.31 -3.90 19.70
CA LYS A 130 -9.63 -5.34 19.63
C LYS A 130 -11.08 -5.57 19.21
N THR A 131 -11.48 -4.90 18.16
CA THR A 131 -12.83 -4.97 17.62
C THR A 131 -12.81 -5.20 16.12
N THR A 132 -13.91 -5.77 15.61
CA THR A 132 -14.14 -5.93 14.17
C THR A 132 -15.44 -5.20 13.81
N THR A 133 -15.36 -4.30 12.83
CA THR A 133 -16.50 -3.56 12.30
C THR A 133 -16.83 -4.06 10.89
N PHE A 134 -18.07 -4.46 10.68
CA PHE A 134 -18.64 -4.70 9.36
C PHE A 134 -19.30 -3.40 8.91
N ILE A 135 -18.99 -2.94 7.71
CA ILE A 135 -19.53 -1.69 7.19
C ILE A 135 -20.01 -1.86 5.73
N ALA A 136 -21.13 -1.22 5.40
CA ALA A 136 -21.64 -1.15 4.04
C ALA A 136 -22.28 0.21 3.77
N GLU A 137 -22.23 0.66 2.53
CA GLU A 137 -23.00 1.82 2.07
C GLU A 137 -24.51 1.56 2.21
N ALA A 138 -25.29 2.64 2.31
CA ALA A 138 -26.73 2.49 2.60
C ALA A 138 -27.47 1.63 1.58
N ASP A 139 -27.16 1.80 0.31
CA ASP A 139 -27.79 1.03 -0.80
C ASP A 139 -27.33 -0.42 -0.86
N PHE A 140 -26.30 -0.78 -0.11
CA PHE A 140 -25.72 -2.13 -0.02
C PHE A 140 -25.83 -2.73 1.39
N ALA A 141 -26.76 -2.24 2.20
CA ALA A 141 -26.97 -2.68 3.59
C ALA A 141 -27.20 -4.18 3.72
N ASP A 142 -27.79 -4.83 2.70
CA ASP A 142 -28.05 -6.27 2.65
C ASP A 142 -26.76 -7.12 2.66
N TYR A 143 -25.61 -6.54 2.43
CA TYR A 143 -24.33 -7.24 2.56
C TYR A 143 -23.90 -7.45 4.02
N LEU A 144 -24.40 -6.64 4.97
CA LEU A 144 -24.05 -6.78 6.38
C LEU A 144 -24.45 -8.14 6.99
N PRO A 145 -25.71 -8.64 6.81
CA PRO A 145 -26.07 -9.97 7.27
C PRO A 145 -25.21 -11.09 6.66
N ILE A 146 -24.81 -10.94 5.39
CA ILE A 146 -23.99 -11.95 4.69
C ILE A 146 -22.58 -11.97 5.29
N MET A 147 -21.92 -10.80 5.43
CA MET A 147 -20.60 -10.71 6.07
C MET A 147 -20.64 -11.24 7.49
N TRP A 148 -21.70 -10.94 8.24
CA TRP A 148 -21.87 -11.45 9.58
C TRP A 148 -22.00 -12.98 9.60
N ALA A 149 -22.82 -13.57 8.74
CA ALA A 149 -22.98 -15.02 8.64
C ALA A 149 -21.65 -15.71 8.27
N ASP A 150 -20.91 -15.16 7.29
CA ASP A 150 -19.59 -15.66 6.91
C ASP A 150 -18.60 -15.63 8.10
N SER A 151 -18.66 -14.59 8.93
CA SER A 151 -17.79 -14.48 10.10
C SER A 151 -18.13 -15.49 11.20
N GLN A 152 -19.41 -15.90 11.32
CA GLN A 152 -19.82 -16.93 12.29
C GLN A 152 -19.51 -18.36 11.79
N ALA A 153 -19.44 -18.55 10.50
CA ALA A 153 -19.08 -19.80 9.83
C ALA A 153 -17.59 -19.89 9.48
N LEU A 154 -16.77 -19.01 10.07
CA LEU A 154 -15.35 -18.86 9.71
C LEU A 154 -14.60 -20.19 9.86
N PRO A 155 -14.08 -20.79 8.76
CA PRO A 155 -13.28 -21.98 8.86
C PRO A 155 -11.89 -21.62 9.45
N HIS A 156 -11.23 -22.61 10.01
CA HIS A 156 -9.81 -22.44 10.32
C HIS A 156 -9.02 -22.20 9.05
N LEU A 157 -8.08 -21.25 9.11
CA LEU A 157 -7.17 -21.00 8.00
C LEU A 157 -6.41 -22.30 7.65
N SER A 158 -6.68 -22.82 6.45
CA SER A 158 -6.05 -24.02 5.95
C SER A 158 -4.84 -23.65 5.11
N LEU A 159 -3.64 -23.89 5.66
CA LEU A 159 -2.38 -23.65 4.97
C LEU A 159 -1.73 -24.95 4.57
N ASN A 160 -1.07 -24.93 3.42
CA ASN A 160 -0.24 -26.08 3.05
C ASN A 160 0.98 -26.16 3.98
N SER A 161 1.08 -27.28 4.72
CA SER A 161 2.19 -27.52 5.66
C SER A 161 3.51 -27.87 4.96
N GLN A 162 3.47 -28.23 3.68
CA GLN A 162 4.68 -28.52 2.91
C GLN A 162 5.56 -27.29 2.78
N ALA A 163 6.88 -27.51 2.74
CA ALA A 163 7.81 -26.42 2.52
C ALA A 163 7.58 -25.78 1.15
N LEU A 164 7.40 -24.46 1.14
CA LEU A 164 7.36 -23.69 -0.10
C LEU A 164 8.75 -23.73 -0.74
N ARG A 165 8.84 -24.35 -1.90
CA ARG A 165 10.07 -24.40 -2.69
C ARG A 165 9.82 -23.63 -3.98
N LEU A 166 10.61 -22.58 -4.20
CA LEU A 166 10.61 -21.79 -5.43
C LEU A 166 11.96 -21.99 -6.11
N ASN A 167 11.93 -22.40 -7.37
CA ASN A 167 13.12 -22.34 -8.21
C ASN A 167 13.19 -20.93 -8.80
N LEU A 168 13.95 -20.06 -8.12
CA LEU A 168 14.04 -18.66 -8.49
C LEU A 168 15.19 -18.44 -9.47
N GLN A 169 14.90 -17.75 -10.56
CA GLN A 169 15.86 -17.18 -11.48
C GLN A 169 15.93 -15.67 -11.21
N GLU A 170 17.12 -15.16 -10.97
CA GLU A 170 17.35 -13.74 -10.77
C GLU A 170 17.81 -13.06 -12.05
N ASP A 171 17.56 -11.76 -12.16
CA ASP A 171 18.17 -10.92 -13.20
C ASP A 171 19.69 -10.93 -13.03
N SER A 172 20.43 -10.80 -14.18
CA SER A 172 21.89 -10.79 -14.15
C SER A 172 22.44 -9.76 -13.17
N PRO A 173 23.31 -10.18 -12.22
CA PRO A 173 24.00 -9.25 -11.33
C PRO A 173 24.77 -8.16 -12.05
N GLU A 174 25.36 -8.48 -13.23
CA GLU A 174 26.13 -7.54 -14.03
C GLU A 174 25.24 -6.39 -14.56
N LEU A 175 24.01 -6.68 -14.99
CA LEU A 175 23.06 -5.64 -15.42
C LEU A 175 22.76 -4.67 -14.29
N PHE A 176 22.57 -5.20 -13.08
CA PHE A 176 22.33 -4.35 -11.90
C PHE A 176 23.56 -3.49 -11.56
N LEU A 177 24.74 -4.08 -11.52
CA LEU A 177 25.99 -3.36 -11.21
C LEU A 177 26.30 -2.28 -12.24
N ASN A 178 26.13 -2.57 -13.53
CA ASN A 178 26.30 -1.60 -14.60
C ASN A 178 25.26 -0.47 -14.48
N GLY A 179 24.01 -0.80 -14.14
CA GLY A 179 22.97 0.18 -13.86
C GLY A 179 23.35 1.12 -12.71
N VAL A 180 23.88 0.59 -11.61
CA VAL A 180 24.38 1.40 -10.49
C VAL A 180 25.49 2.35 -10.92
N GLN A 181 26.44 1.86 -11.75
CA GLN A 181 27.52 2.71 -12.25
C GLN A 181 26.98 3.86 -13.12
N GLN A 182 26.05 3.56 -14.02
CA GLN A 182 25.42 4.57 -14.89
C GLN A 182 24.62 5.61 -14.07
N ILE A 183 23.91 5.18 -13.04
CA ILE A 183 23.18 6.09 -12.13
C ILE A 183 24.14 7.03 -11.42
N ARG A 184 25.29 6.55 -10.97
CA ARG A 184 26.31 7.41 -10.34
C ARG A 184 26.82 8.49 -11.29
N GLU A 185 26.95 8.17 -12.58
CA GLU A 185 27.32 9.13 -13.63
C GLU A 185 26.21 10.18 -13.83
N TYR A 186 24.94 9.76 -13.90
CA TYR A 186 23.80 10.69 -14.00
C TYR A 186 23.69 11.63 -12.78
N ILE A 187 23.94 11.11 -11.56
CA ILE A 187 23.95 11.94 -10.35
C ILE A 187 25.11 12.96 -10.41
N ALA A 188 26.31 12.53 -10.85
CA ALA A 188 27.46 13.42 -10.98
C ALA A 188 27.27 14.49 -12.07
N ALA A 189 26.54 14.17 -13.14
CA ALA A 189 26.17 15.11 -14.21
C ALA A 189 25.06 16.08 -13.79
N GLY A 190 24.31 15.78 -12.74
CA GLY A 190 23.14 16.57 -12.30
C GLY A 190 21.85 16.23 -13.03
N ASP A 191 21.80 15.09 -13.74
CA ASP A 191 20.62 14.65 -14.48
C ASP A 191 19.53 14.12 -13.54
N VAL A 192 19.93 13.51 -12.41
CA VAL A 192 19.04 12.97 -11.39
C VAL A 192 19.58 13.22 -9.99
N PHE A 193 18.70 13.31 -8.99
CA PHE A 193 19.08 13.38 -7.57
C PHE A 193 19.24 11.99 -6.96
N GLN A 194 18.33 11.07 -7.33
CA GLN A 194 18.25 9.70 -6.83
C GLN A 194 17.59 8.80 -7.86
N VAL A 195 17.91 7.53 -7.86
CA VAL A 195 17.23 6.51 -8.66
C VAL A 195 16.99 5.26 -7.82
N ASN A 196 15.76 4.78 -7.84
CA ASN A 196 15.41 3.49 -7.28
C ASN A 196 15.64 2.39 -8.33
N LEU A 197 16.73 1.66 -8.19
CA LEU A 197 17.05 0.55 -9.09
C LEU A 197 16.64 -0.78 -8.44
N SER A 198 15.74 -1.51 -9.10
CA SER A 198 15.27 -2.81 -8.63
C SER A 198 15.87 -3.96 -9.43
N ARG A 199 15.83 -5.16 -8.84
CA ARG A 199 16.11 -6.45 -9.49
C ARG A 199 14.87 -7.33 -9.38
N ALA A 200 14.67 -8.18 -10.37
CA ALA A 200 13.59 -9.15 -10.36
C ALA A 200 14.11 -10.58 -10.11
N TRP A 201 13.28 -11.34 -9.42
CA TRP A 201 13.38 -12.79 -9.35
C TRP A 201 12.12 -13.38 -9.96
N GLN A 202 12.27 -14.35 -10.82
CA GLN A 202 11.16 -15.06 -11.45
C GLN A 202 11.17 -16.50 -10.99
N GLY A 203 10.00 -17.07 -10.78
CA GLY A 203 9.89 -18.46 -10.36
C GLY A 203 8.48 -18.99 -10.49
N GLU A 204 8.37 -20.30 -10.41
CA GLU A 204 7.07 -20.98 -10.47
C GLU A 204 6.65 -21.41 -9.07
N LEU A 205 5.43 -21.05 -8.71
CA LEU A 205 4.76 -21.55 -7.52
C LEU A 205 4.25 -22.97 -7.80
N GLN A 206 4.59 -23.92 -6.93
CA GLN A 206 4.08 -25.29 -7.07
C GLN A 206 2.55 -25.27 -7.00
N SER A 207 1.91 -26.09 -7.82
CA SER A 207 0.44 -26.18 -7.92
C SER A 207 -0.27 -26.58 -6.60
N THR A 208 0.48 -27.10 -5.64
CA THR A 208 0.00 -27.43 -4.28
C THR A 208 -0.10 -26.22 -3.35
N HIS A 209 0.45 -25.06 -3.75
CA HIS A 209 0.45 -23.83 -2.98
C HIS A 209 -0.36 -22.74 -3.68
N SER A 210 -1.01 -21.93 -2.89
CA SER A 210 -1.82 -20.78 -3.33
C SER A 210 -1.15 -19.45 -3.03
N ALA A 211 -1.73 -18.35 -3.55
CA ALA A 211 -1.33 -17.00 -3.18
C ALA A 211 -1.49 -16.74 -1.66
N VAL A 212 -2.49 -17.37 -1.03
CA VAL A 212 -2.71 -17.29 0.43
C VAL A 212 -1.55 -17.93 1.20
N ASP A 213 -1.06 -19.10 0.75
CA ASP A 213 0.09 -19.76 1.39
C ASP A 213 1.36 -18.91 1.29
N LEU A 214 1.60 -18.30 0.13
CA LEU A 214 2.74 -17.40 -0.07
C LEU A 214 2.62 -16.15 0.79
N TYR A 215 1.45 -15.51 0.81
CA TYR A 215 1.19 -14.33 1.63
C TYR A 215 1.36 -14.61 3.12
N GLN A 216 0.82 -15.73 3.60
CA GLN A 216 0.96 -16.13 5.01
C GLN A 216 2.42 -16.28 5.43
N ARG A 217 3.26 -16.84 4.55
CA ARG A 217 4.70 -16.96 4.83
C ARG A 217 5.40 -15.62 4.77
N LEU A 218 5.05 -14.78 3.78
CA LEU A 218 5.63 -13.44 3.65
C LEU A 218 5.33 -12.58 4.88
N ARG A 219 4.05 -12.52 5.33
CA ARG A 219 3.69 -11.70 6.48
C ARG A 219 4.31 -12.16 7.81
N GLN A 220 4.69 -13.45 7.91
CA GLN A 220 5.44 -13.98 9.05
C GLN A 220 6.94 -13.68 8.98
N ALA A 221 7.53 -13.81 7.79
CA ALA A 221 8.97 -13.61 7.59
C ALA A 221 9.34 -12.12 7.55
N ASN A 222 8.48 -11.30 6.99
CA ASN A 222 8.67 -9.85 6.85
C ASN A 222 7.39 -9.08 7.23
N PRO A 223 7.07 -8.98 8.53
CA PRO A 223 5.90 -8.23 8.97
C PRO A 223 6.06 -6.74 8.63
N ALA A 224 5.08 -6.18 7.95
CA ALA A 224 5.08 -4.79 7.52
C ALA A 224 3.77 -4.07 7.88
N PRO A 225 3.79 -2.73 8.02
CA PRO A 225 2.60 -1.95 8.36
C PRO A 225 1.58 -1.85 7.21
N PHE A 226 2.01 -2.06 5.95
CA PHE A 226 1.18 -1.95 4.76
C PHE A 226 1.25 -3.23 3.92
N ALA A 227 1.01 -4.38 4.56
CA ALA A 227 0.96 -5.67 3.86
C ALA A 227 -0.34 -5.79 3.04
N CYS A 228 -0.26 -6.46 1.90
CA CYS A 228 -1.39 -6.60 0.97
C CYS A 228 -1.44 -8.00 0.34
N LEU A 229 -2.65 -8.56 0.28
CA LEU A 229 -3.00 -9.63 -0.63
C LEU A 229 -4.20 -9.16 -1.47
N ALA A 230 -3.96 -8.85 -2.74
CA ALA A 230 -5.00 -8.44 -3.67
C ALA A 230 -5.13 -9.51 -4.77
N GLN A 231 -6.27 -10.18 -4.79
CA GLN A 231 -6.55 -11.24 -5.76
C GLN A 231 -7.50 -10.73 -6.84
N PHE A 232 -6.99 -10.65 -8.07
CA PHE A 232 -7.77 -10.36 -9.27
C PHE A 232 -8.02 -11.67 -10.04
N PRO A 233 -8.97 -11.69 -10.99
CA PRO A 233 -9.27 -12.92 -11.73
C PRO A 233 -8.08 -13.56 -12.44
N ALA A 234 -7.14 -12.77 -12.96
CA ALA A 234 -6.01 -13.23 -13.76
C ALA A 234 -4.67 -13.21 -13.02
N PHE A 235 -4.54 -12.50 -11.90
CA PHE A 235 -3.28 -12.35 -11.15
C PHE A 235 -3.54 -12.02 -9.69
N SER A 236 -2.50 -12.12 -8.87
CA SER A 236 -2.54 -11.66 -7.49
C SER A 236 -1.33 -10.76 -7.19
N ILE A 237 -1.54 -9.75 -6.36
CA ILE A 237 -0.49 -8.91 -5.79
C ILE A 237 -0.30 -9.32 -4.34
N ILE A 238 0.93 -9.67 -3.99
CA ILE A 238 1.33 -10.03 -2.64
C ILE A 238 2.45 -9.08 -2.24
N SER A 239 2.21 -8.27 -1.21
CA SER A 239 3.13 -7.20 -0.83
C SER A 239 3.36 -7.16 0.68
N SER A 240 4.57 -6.74 1.05
CA SER A 240 4.98 -6.46 2.42
C SER A 240 5.67 -5.09 2.42
N SER A 241 4.89 -4.02 2.20
CA SER A 241 5.40 -2.66 2.11
C SER A 241 5.61 -2.03 3.48
N PRO A 242 6.78 -1.40 3.73
CA PRO A 242 7.02 -0.66 4.96
C PRO A 242 6.44 0.77 4.91
N GLU A 243 6.11 1.27 3.72
CA GLU A 243 5.90 2.70 3.48
C GLU A 243 4.52 2.99 2.90
N ARG A 244 3.94 4.11 3.34
CA ARG A 244 2.70 4.66 2.83
C ARG A 244 3.02 5.80 1.86
N LEU A 245 2.51 5.70 0.62
CA LEU A 245 2.68 6.76 -0.36
C LEU A 245 1.96 8.05 0.10
N VAL A 246 0.66 7.95 0.35
CA VAL A 246 -0.17 9.11 0.68
C VAL A 246 -1.36 8.70 1.55
N ARG A 247 -1.82 9.62 2.40
CA ARG A 247 -3.08 9.53 3.13
C ARG A 247 -3.86 10.83 2.96
N VAL A 248 -5.15 10.70 2.74
CA VAL A 248 -6.07 11.84 2.75
C VAL A 248 -7.16 11.60 3.78
N GLU A 249 -7.26 12.49 4.75
CA GLU A 249 -8.29 12.43 5.78
C GLU A 249 -8.78 13.84 6.12
N GLN A 250 -10.10 14.03 6.16
CA GLN A 250 -10.72 15.32 6.49
C GLN A 250 -10.15 16.52 5.71
N ASN A 251 -9.92 16.34 4.41
CA ASN A 251 -9.32 17.34 3.52
C ASN A 251 -7.85 17.67 3.81
N VAL A 252 -7.16 16.89 4.59
CA VAL A 252 -5.70 16.97 4.80
C VAL A 252 -5.04 15.80 4.09
N ILE A 253 -4.10 16.11 3.21
CA ILE A 253 -3.20 15.13 2.58
C ILE A 253 -1.91 15.08 3.36
N GLU A 254 -1.38 13.90 3.54
CA GLU A 254 -0.08 13.67 4.18
C GLU A 254 0.72 12.58 3.49
N THR A 255 2.03 12.72 3.50
CA THR A 255 3.01 11.70 3.10
C THR A 255 4.00 11.45 4.24
N ARG A 256 4.63 10.28 4.24
CA ARG A 256 5.54 9.89 5.32
C ARG A 256 6.75 9.13 4.77
N PRO A 257 7.72 9.85 4.17
CA PRO A 257 8.90 9.25 3.58
C PRO A 257 9.77 8.55 4.62
N ILE A 258 10.35 7.44 4.19
CA ILE A 258 11.38 6.69 4.92
C ILE A 258 12.71 6.95 4.21
N ALA A 259 13.68 7.45 4.97
CA ALA A 259 15.08 7.49 4.50
C ALA A 259 15.98 6.64 5.36
N GLY A 260 16.95 6.35 5.55
CA GLY A 260 17.79 5.58 6.45
C GLY A 260 17.14 4.38 7.14
N THR A 261 17.81 3.27 7.10
CA THR A 261 17.38 2.01 7.73
C THR A 261 18.58 1.33 8.38
N ARG A 262 18.37 0.78 9.59
CA ARG A 262 19.32 -0.10 10.27
C ARG A 262 18.61 -1.35 10.77
N PRO A 263 19.26 -2.51 10.73
CA PRO A 263 18.70 -3.71 11.34
C PRO A 263 18.58 -3.54 12.85
N ARG A 264 17.71 -4.33 13.49
CA ARG A 264 17.67 -4.44 14.95
C ARG A 264 18.94 -5.11 15.46
N GLY A 265 19.41 -4.65 16.61
CA GLY A 265 20.57 -5.21 17.29
C GLY A 265 20.30 -6.60 17.90
N GLN A 266 21.34 -7.38 18.07
CA GLN A 266 21.24 -8.70 18.72
C GLN A 266 21.00 -8.61 20.23
N ASP A 267 21.39 -7.49 20.84
CA ASP A 267 21.19 -7.14 22.24
C ASP A 267 20.90 -5.63 22.37
N ALA A 268 20.49 -5.21 23.55
CA ALA A 268 20.09 -3.82 23.81
C ALA A 268 21.22 -2.79 23.56
N ALA A 269 22.47 -3.13 23.83
CA ALA A 269 23.60 -2.22 23.61
C ALA A 269 23.91 -2.07 22.12
N ASN A 270 23.91 -3.15 21.37
CA ASN A 270 24.07 -3.18 19.93
C ASN A 270 22.89 -2.47 19.22
N ASP A 271 21.65 -2.71 19.68
CA ASP A 271 20.44 -2.05 19.14
C ASP A 271 20.55 -0.51 19.32
N GLN A 272 20.95 -0.07 20.49
CA GLN A 272 21.17 1.36 20.77
C GLN A 272 22.31 1.96 19.94
N ALA A 273 23.38 1.21 19.69
CA ALA A 273 24.48 1.68 18.86
C ALA A 273 24.06 1.87 17.39
N LEU A 274 23.33 0.91 16.82
CA LEU A 274 22.78 0.98 15.46
C LEU A 274 21.79 2.16 15.31
N LEU A 275 20.98 2.41 16.33
CA LEU A 275 20.05 3.53 16.37
C LEU A 275 20.82 4.88 16.39
N GLN A 276 21.87 5.00 17.21
CA GLN A 276 22.70 6.21 17.24
C GLN A 276 23.45 6.43 15.92
N GLU A 277 23.94 5.36 15.30
CA GLU A 277 24.53 5.42 13.97
C GLU A 277 23.52 5.97 12.95
N LEU A 278 22.29 5.45 12.93
CA LEU A 278 21.24 5.91 12.02
C LEU A 278 20.96 7.42 12.19
N ILE A 279 20.80 7.90 13.43
CA ILE A 279 20.49 9.30 13.72
C ILE A 279 21.63 10.23 13.32
N SER A 280 22.88 9.82 13.54
CA SER A 280 24.06 10.67 13.34
C SER A 280 24.64 10.62 11.93
N HIS A 281 24.19 9.68 11.06
CA HIS A 281 24.79 9.44 9.75
C HIS A 281 24.55 10.61 8.78
N PRO A 282 25.60 11.36 8.34
CA PRO A 282 25.40 12.58 7.54
C PRO A 282 24.72 12.34 6.20
N LYS A 283 25.05 11.24 5.50
CA LYS A 283 24.43 10.87 4.21
C LYS A 283 22.94 10.62 4.37
N GLU A 284 22.54 9.81 5.35
CA GLU A 284 21.13 9.48 5.61
C GLU A 284 20.31 10.74 5.90
N ARG A 285 20.89 11.67 6.66
CA ARG A 285 20.26 12.97 6.95
C ARG A 285 20.10 13.84 5.71
N ALA A 286 21.13 13.91 4.86
CA ALA A 286 21.08 14.67 3.60
C ALA A 286 20.07 14.10 2.63
N GLU A 287 20.03 12.78 2.48
CA GLU A 287 19.05 12.08 1.68
C GLU A 287 17.63 12.33 2.17
N HIS A 288 17.41 12.26 3.49
CA HIS A 288 16.11 12.51 4.09
C HIS A 288 15.61 13.95 3.84
N ILE A 289 16.48 14.96 3.98
CA ILE A 289 16.13 16.35 3.67
C ILE A 289 15.77 16.53 2.20
N MET A 290 16.49 15.84 1.30
CA MET A 290 16.19 15.87 -0.14
C MET A 290 14.80 15.27 -0.43
N LEU A 291 14.44 14.13 0.17
CA LEU A 291 13.12 13.52 0.01
C LEU A 291 12.01 14.44 0.51
N ILE A 292 12.18 15.03 1.69
CA ILE A 292 11.23 16.01 2.25
C ILE A 292 11.01 17.18 1.27
N ASP A 293 12.09 17.73 0.69
CA ASP A 293 11.96 18.87 -0.21
C ASP A 293 11.22 18.50 -1.51
N LEU A 294 11.46 17.30 -2.04
CA LEU A 294 10.77 16.78 -3.22
C LEU A 294 9.27 16.52 -2.93
N GLU A 295 8.94 15.83 -1.86
CA GLU A 295 7.55 15.53 -1.50
C GLU A 295 6.77 16.79 -1.12
N ARG A 296 7.41 17.75 -0.46
CA ARG A 296 6.82 19.07 -0.18
C ARG A 296 6.45 19.81 -1.48
N ASN A 297 7.27 19.68 -2.51
CA ASN A 297 6.95 20.25 -3.84
C ASN A 297 5.72 19.56 -4.44
N ASP A 298 5.61 18.24 -4.34
CA ASP A 298 4.46 17.48 -4.85
C ASP A 298 3.17 17.81 -4.09
N LEU A 299 3.23 17.85 -2.76
CA LEU A 299 2.11 18.29 -1.94
C LEU A 299 1.72 19.75 -2.24
N GLY A 300 2.69 20.62 -2.53
CA GLY A 300 2.45 22.03 -2.90
C GLY A 300 1.60 22.21 -4.16
N ARG A 301 1.58 21.22 -5.05
CA ARG A 301 0.74 21.24 -6.27
C ARG A 301 -0.75 21.06 -5.94
N VAL A 302 -1.07 20.31 -4.91
CA VAL A 302 -2.45 19.94 -4.53
C VAL A 302 -2.95 20.60 -3.24
N CYS A 303 -2.07 21.13 -2.40
CA CYS A 303 -2.42 21.82 -1.16
C CYS A 303 -2.66 23.31 -1.37
N GLU A 304 -3.38 23.93 -0.44
CA GLU A 304 -3.50 25.39 -0.33
C GLU A 304 -2.10 26.04 -0.31
N TYR A 305 -1.97 27.18 -0.97
CA TYR A 305 -0.66 27.83 -1.12
C TYR A 305 -0.02 28.17 0.23
N GLY A 306 1.23 27.77 0.42
CA GLY A 306 2.02 28.02 1.64
C GLY A 306 1.57 27.25 2.88
N SER A 307 0.69 26.25 2.74
CA SER A 307 0.11 25.50 3.86
C SER A 307 0.84 24.20 4.20
N VAL A 308 1.70 23.70 3.31
CA VAL A 308 2.45 22.44 3.53
C VAL A 308 3.44 22.62 4.65
N LYS A 309 3.42 21.68 5.61
CA LYS A 309 4.30 21.69 6.80
C LYS A 309 4.88 20.29 7.02
N ALA A 310 6.16 20.26 7.39
CA ALA A 310 6.76 19.09 8.02
C ALA A 310 6.58 19.24 9.54
N ASP A 311 5.71 18.44 10.15
CA ASP A 311 5.39 18.53 11.59
C ASP A 311 6.09 17.48 12.44
N GLU A 312 6.58 16.42 11.82
CA GLU A 312 7.48 15.44 12.43
C GLU A 312 8.72 15.33 11.54
N LEU A 313 9.89 15.62 12.10
CA LEU A 313 11.12 15.65 11.35
C LEU A 313 12.13 14.64 11.91
N MET A 314 12.57 13.69 11.07
CA MET A 314 13.60 12.71 11.39
C MET A 314 13.31 11.91 12.67
N LEU A 315 12.06 11.51 12.88
CA LEU A 315 11.71 10.60 13.97
C LEU A 315 12.21 9.18 13.67
N ILE A 316 12.47 8.45 14.75
CA ILE A 316 12.82 7.03 14.63
C ILE A 316 11.58 6.18 14.87
N GLU A 317 11.27 5.35 13.90
CA GLU A 317 10.30 4.27 14.03
C GLU A 317 11.03 2.92 14.10
N SER A 318 10.73 2.16 15.15
CA SER A 318 11.34 0.85 15.38
C SER A 318 10.31 -0.25 15.16
N TYR A 319 10.55 -1.08 14.16
CA TYR A 319 9.79 -2.29 13.89
C TYR A 319 10.57 -3.53 14.34
N GLN A 320 9.94 -4.70 14.26
CA GLN A 320 10.59 -5.93 14.68
C GLN A 320 11.91 -6.20 13.92
N PRO A 321 12.01 -6.03 12.58
CA PRO A 321 13.25 -6.29 11.87
C PRO A 321 14.20 -5.10 11.79
N VAL A 322 13.72 -3.85 11.91
CA VAL A 322 14.51 -2.64 11.56
C VAL A 322 14.15 -1.40 12.36
N HIS A 323 15.07 -0.43 12.37
CA HIS A 323 14.83 0.98 12.68
C HIS A 323 14.79 1.78 11.38
N HIS A 324 13.83 2.71 11.28
CA HIS A 324 13.71 3.68 10.18
C HIS A 324 13.78 5.11 10.68
N THR A 325 14.34 6.01 9.87
CA THR A 325 14.15 7.45 10.01
C THR A 325 12.99 7.88 9.14
N VAL A 326 12.01 8.54 9.72
CA VAL A 326 10.78 8.99 9.06
C VAL A 326 10.51 10.46 9.33
N SER A 327 9.82 11.12 8.39
CA SER A 327 9.24 12.45 8.60
C SER A 327 7.79 12.45 8.17
N ASN A 328 6.99 13.39 8.65
CA ASN A 328 5.62 13.56 8.21
C ASN A 328 5.43 14.94 7.61
N GLU A 329 4.89 14.98 6.40
CA GLU A 329 4.56 16.21 5.70
C GLU A 329 3.07 16.22 5.39
N ARG A 330 2.41 17.36 5.60
CA ARG A 330 0.98 17.48 5.38
C ARG A 330 0.55 18.88 5.01
N GLY A 331 -0.62 18.97 4.36
CA GLY A 331 -1.29 20.22 4.08
C GLY A 331 -2.78 20.01 3.76
N PRO A 332 -3.61 21.05 3.94
CA PRO A 332 -5.00 21.00 3.48
C PRO A 332 -5.05 21.01 1.95
N LEU A 333 -5.90 20.17 1.38
CA LEU A 333 -6.14 20.12 -0.05
C LEU A 333 -6.85 21.39 -0.54
N LYS A 334 -6.53 21.83 -1.74
CA LYS A 334 -7.31 22.87 -2.45
C LYS A 334 -8.75 22.43 -2.63
N ALA A 335 -9.66 23.38 -2.57
CA ALA A 335 -11.06 23.10 -2.82
C ALA A 335 -11.32 22.61 -4.26
N GLY A 336 -12.22 21.63 -4.40
CA GLY A 336 -12.65 21.12 -5.71
C GLY A 336 -11.73 20.09 -6.35
N LEU A 337 -10.71 19.63 -5.65
CA LEU A 337 -9.90 18.51 -6.14
C LEU A 337 -10.67 17.19 -6.06
N THR A 338 -10.45 16.36 -7.07
CA THR A 338 -10.94 14.99 -7.20
C THR A 338 -9.77 14.03 -7.22
N PRO A 339 -9.97 12.70 -7.15
CA PRO A 339 -8.88 11.72 -7.28
C PRO A 339 -8.15 11.77 -8.62
N GLY A 340 -8.76 12.34 -9.65
CA GLY A 340 -8.14 12.64 -10.92
C GLY A 340 -7.66 14.09 -11.01
N PRO A 341 -6.85 14.43 -12.01
CA PRO A 341 -6.35 15.80 -12.20
C PRO A 341 -7.41 16.79 -12.63
#